data_e6054d65f5c04e6e8497192d4b904b5e
#
_entry.id   e6054d65f5c04e6e8497192d4b904b5e
#
_cell.length_a   1.000
_cell.length_b   1.000
_cell.length_c   1.000
_cell.angle_alpha   90.00
_cell.angle_beta   90.00
_cell.angle_gamma   90.00
#
_symmetry.space_group_name_H-M   'P 1'
#
loop_
_entity.id
_entity.type
_entity.pdbx_description
1 polymer ?
#
loop_
_entity_poly.entity_id
_entity_poly.type
_entity_poly.pdbx_seq_one_letter_code
_entity_poly.pdbx_strand_id
1 'polypeptide(L)'
;PRAALDAIRNIDRKVLEYSPSQGYRSYRERLVGYYEKYDIHLDADDIIITTGGSEAVLFAFMSCLNPGDEIIVPEPAYANYMAFAISAGAKIRTIATTIEEGFSLPKVEKFEELINERTRAILICNPNNPTGYLYTRREMNQIRDLVKKYDLFLFSDEVYREFIYTGSPYISACHLEGIENNVVLIDSVSKRYSECGIRIGALITKNKEIRDAVMKFCQARLSPPLIGQIAAEAS
;
A
#
# COMPACT_ATOMS: atom_id res chain seq x y z
N PRO A 1 -19.58 -2.71 -7.56
CA PRO A 1 -20.06 -2.55 -8.94
C PRO A 1 -20.99 -3.70 -9.35
N ARG A 2 -21.86 -3.46 -10.34
CA ARG A 2 -22.74 -4.50 -10.86
C ARG A 2 -21.94 -5.62 -11.54
N ALA A 3 -20.87 -5.24 -12.26
CA ALA A 3 -19.99 -6.19 -12.94
C ALA A 3 -19.41 -7.25 -11.98
N ALA A 4 -18.96 -6.85 -10.78
CA ALA A 4 -18.47 -7.78 -9.77
C ALA A 4 -19.54 -8.80 -9.33
N LEU A 5 -20.77 -8.33 -9.07
CA LEU A 5 -21.87 -9.19 -8.66
C LEU A 5 -22.27 -10.15 -9.77
N ASP A 6 -22.29 -9.68 -11.01
CA ASP A 6 -22.61 -10.51 -12.17
C ASP A 6 -21.50 -11.54 -12.44
N ALA A 7 -20.22 -11.16 -12.25
CA ALA A 7 -19.11 -12.11 -12.35
C ALA A 7 -19.21 -13.23 -11.30
N ILE A 8 -19.58 -12.89 -10.06
CA ILE A 8 -19.80 -13.90 -8.99
C ILE A 8 -20.96 -14.82 -9.33
N ARG A 9 -22.08 -14.28 -9.82
CA ARG A 9 -23.29 -15.07 -10.17
C ARG A 9 -23.06 -16.04 -11.32
N ASN A 10 -22.17 -15.69 -12.24
CA ASN A 10 -21.89 -16.43 -13.46
C ASN A 10 -20.58 -17.22 -13.39
N ILE A 11 -20.10 -17.55 -12.20
CA ILE A 11 -18.93 -18.41 -12.05
C ILE A 11 -19.22 -19.79 -12.62
N ASP A 12 -18.57 -20.14 -13.75
CA ASP A 12 -18.61 -21.46 -14.37
C ASP A 12 -17.35 -22.25 -14.01
N ARG A 13 -17.28 -22.71 -12.77
CA ARG A 13 -16.19 -23.56 -12.27
C ARG A 13 -16.76 -24.79 -11.58
N LYS A 14 -16.17 -25.95 -11.85
CA LYS A 14 -16.55 -27.21 -11.21
C LYS A 14 -15.89 -27.41 -9.85
N VAL A 15 -14.77 -26.73 -9.60
CA VAL A 15 -13.97 -26.83 -8.38
C VAL A 15 -13.54 -25.43 -7.95
N LEU A 16 -13.52 -25.17 -6.66
CA LEU A 16 -12.98 -23.95 -6.06
C LEU A 16 -11.56 -24.24 -5.55
N GLU A 17 -10.62 -24.32 -6.48
CA GLU A 17 -9.21 -24.62 -6.21
C GLU A 17 -8.44 -23.40 -5.66
N TYR A 18 -7.26 -23.64 -5.12
CA TYR A 18 -6.34 -22.56 -4.81
C TYR A 18 -5.94 -21.80 -6.08
N SER A 19 -5.95 -20.49 -6.02
CA SER A 19 -5.31 -19.65 -7.03
C SER A 19 -3.78 -19.60 -6.81
N PRO A 20 -2.99 -19.10 -7.78
CA PRO A 20 -1.58 -18.85 -7.55
C PRO A 20 -1.37 -17.99 -6.30
N SER A 21 -0.32 -18.26 -5.52
CA SER A 21 -0.09 -17.58 -4.23
C SER A 21 0.04 -16.07 -4.35
N GLN A 22 0.55 -15.57 -5.47
CA GLN A 22 0.62 -14.14 -5.78
C GLN A 22 -0.65 -13.55 -6.42
N GLY A 23 -1.68 -14.37 -6.64
CA GLY A 23 -2.92 -13.99 -7.33
C GLY A 23 -2.90 -14.30 -8.84
N TYR A 24 -4.08 -14.26 -9.45
CA TYR A 24 -4.24 -14.53 -10.89
C TYR A 24 -3.45 -13.52 -11.72
N ARG A 25 -2.76 -14.05 -12.75
CA ARG A 25 -1.99 -13.21 -13.67
C ARG A 25 -2.88 -12.25 -14.45
N SER A 26 -4.05 -12.73 -14.92
CA SER A 26 -5.03 -11.90 -15.62
C SER A 26 -5.45 -10.68 -14.81
N TYR A 27 -5.73 -10.86 -13.51
CA TYR A 27 -6.08 -9.75 -12.63
C TYR A 27 -4.91 -8.79 -12.42
N ARG A 28 -3.69 -9.29 -12.24
CA ARG A 28 -2.50 -8.44 -12.09
C ARG A 28 -2.22 -7.63 -13.36
N GLU A 29 -2.40 -8.22 -14.55
CA GLU A 29 -2.28 -7.53 -15.84
C GLU A 29 -3.37 -6.45 -16.01
N ARG A 30 -4.59 -6.69 -15.53
CA ARG A 30 -5.61 -5.64 -15.48
C ARG A 30 -5.24 -4.48 -14.55
N LEU A 31 -4.62 -4.77 -13.41
CA LEU A 31 -4.12 -3.73 -12.51
C LEU A 31 -2.99 -2.91 -13.16
N VAL A 32 -2.10 -3.52 -13.96
CA VAL A 32 -1.12 -2.76 -14.75
C VAL A 32 -1.83 -1.71 -15.61
N GLY A 33 -2.83 -2.10 -16.40
CA GLY A 33 -3.61 -1.16 -17.21
C GLY A 33 -4.40 -0.13 -16.40
N TYR A 34 -4.78 -0.44 -15.16
CA TYR A 34 -5.36 0.53 -14.24
C TYR A 34 -4.34 1.58 -13.81
N TYR A 35 -3.13 1.16 -13.43
CA TYR A 35 -2.07 2.06 -12.95
C TYR A 35 -1.50 2.95 -14.05
N GLU A 36 -1.49 2.50 -15.31
CA GLU A 36 -1.10 3.32 -16.46
C GLU A 36 -1.94 4.60 -16.58
N LYS A 37 -3.21 4.59 -16.16
CA LYS A 37 -4.08 5.79 -16.12
C LYS A 37 -3.56 6.88 -15.18
N TYR A 38 -2.70 6.50 -14.25
CA TYR A 38 -2.07 7.40 -13.27
C TYR A 38 -0.60 7.64 -13.56
N ASP A 39 -0.11 7.28 -14.76
CA ASP A 39 1.30 7.39 -15.13
C ASP A 39 2.23 6.57 -14.18
N ILE A 40 1.72 5.44 -13.70
CA ILE A 40 2.47 4.49 -12.89
C ILE A 40 2.75 3.25 -13.73
N HIS A 41 4.02 3.08 -14.11
CA HIS A 41 4.47 1.98 -14.98
C HIS A 41 4.95 0.80 -14.15
N LEU A 42 4.22 -0.31 -14.26
CA LEU A 42 4.44 -1.55 -13.51
C LEU A 42 4.43 -2.74 -14.44
N ASP A 43 5.15 -3.78 -14.05
CA ASP A 43 4.97 -5.12 -14.58
C ASP A 43 3.97 -5.90 -13.71
N ALA A 44 3.28 -6.89 -14.26
CA ALA A 44 2.40 -7.75 -13.48
C ALA A 44 3.13 -8.47 -12.34
N ASP A 45 4.44 -8.67 -12.46
CA ASP A 45 5.27 -9.31 -11.43
C ASP A 45 5.66 -8.35 -10.29
N ASP A 46 5.45 -7.04 -10.45
CA ASP A 46 5.57 -6.06 -9.36
C ASP A 46 4.37 -6.09 -8.41
N ILE A 47 3.28 -6.77 -8.78
CA ILE A 47 1.99 -6.78 -8.10
C ILE A 47 1.75 -8.14 -7.43
N ILE A 48 1.49 -8.12 -6.13
CA ILE A 48 1.08 -9.29 -5.35
C ILE A 48 -0.31 -9.03 -4.79
N ILE A 49 -1.27 -9.91 -5.13
CA ILE A 49 -2.64 -9.80 -4.63
C ILE A 49 -2.70 -10.28 -3.18
N THR A 50 -3.41 -9.53 -2.35
CA THR A 50 -3.55 -9.76 -0.92
C THR A 50 -5.00 -9.84 -0.47
N THR A 51 -5.23 -10.36 0.73
CA THR A 51 -6.54 -10.40 1.37
C THR A 51 -6.89 -9.03 1.96
N GLY A 52 -7.18 -8.09 1.06
CA GLY A 52 -7.38 -6.66 1.37
C GLY A 52 -6.06 -5.93 1.66
N GLY A 53 -6.15 -4.60 1.78
CA GLY A 53 -5.00 -3.76 2.12
C GLY A 53 -4.38 -4.10 3.48
N SER A 54 -5.16 -4.66 4.41
CA SER A 54 -4.67 -5.07 5.74
C SER A 54 -3.57 -6.13 5.66
N GLU A 55 -3.73 -7.16 4.82
CA GLU A 55 -2.69 -8.16 4.60
C GLU A 55 -1.49 -7.55 3.87
N ALA A 56 -1.73 -6.63 2.94
CA ALA A 56 -0.64 -5.93 2.26
C ALA A 56 0.25 -5.14 3.23
N VAL A 57 -0.36 -4.39 4.18
CA VAL A 57 0.39 -3.70 5.25
C VAL A 57 1.17 -4.68 6.11
N LEU A 58 0.51 -5.75 6.57
CA LEU A 58 1.14 -6.74 7.44
C LEU A 58 2.32 -7.41 6.73
N PHE A 59 2.15 -7.83 5.47
CA PHE A 59 3.23 -8.47 4.70
C PHE A 59 4.37 -7.50 4.40
N ALA A 60 4.08 -6.22 4.13
CA ALA A 60 5.09 -5.18 3.97
C ALA A 60 5.95 -5.06 5.24
N PHE A 61 5.31 -4.95 6.41
CA PHE A 61 6.03 -4.85 7.68
C PHE A 61 6.85 -6.10 7.99
N MET A 62 6.26 -7.28 7.86
CA MET A 62 6.95 -8.55 8.13
C MET A 62 8.11 -8.85 7.16
N SER A 63 8.07 -8.29 5.94
CA SER A 63 9.12 -8.49 4.94
C SER A 63 10.27 -7.50 5.04
N CYS A 64 10.00 -6.28 5.51
CA CYS A 64 10.96 -5.19 5.50
C CYS A 64 11.54 -4.86 6.88
N LEU A 65 10.96 -5.38 7.97
CA LEU A 65 11.29 -4.98 9.32
C LEU A 65 11.69 -6.19 10.18
N ASN A 66 12.62 -5.96 11.10
CA ASN A 66 12.97 -6.89 12.16
C ASN A 66 12.28 -6.48 13.48
N PRO A 67 12.15 -7.41 14.45
CA PRO A 67 11.67 -7.05 15.78
C PRO A 67 12.49 -5.92 16.40
N GLY A 68 11.79 -4.89 16.87
CA GLY A 68 12.38 -3.68 17.45
C GLY A 68 12.69 -2.55 16.46
N ASP A 69 12.53 -2.77 15.16
CA ASP A 69 12.62 -1.71 14.15
C ASP A 69 11.49 -0.69 14.33
N GLU A 70 11.73 0.53 13.87
CA GLU A 70 10.81 1.65 14.03
C GLU A 70 10.32 2.18 12.68
N ILE A 71 9.03 2.57 12.65
CA ILE A 71 8.36 3.19 11.50
C ILE A 71 7.90 4.58 11.92
N ILE A 72 8.25 5.62 11.17
CA ILE A 72 7.73 6.97 11.39
C ILE A 72 6.41 7.13 10.65
N VAL A 73 5.38 7.61 11.35
CA VAL A 73 4.02 7.78 10.82
C VAL A 73 3.49 9.16 11.19
N PRO A 74 3.13 10.02 10.21
CA PRO A 74 2.39 11.25 10.51
C PRO A 74 1.01 10.95 11.09
N GLU A 75 0.64 11.64 12.17
CA GLU A 75 -0.67 11.53 12.83
C GLU A 75 -1.50 12.81 12.63
N PRO A 76 -2.85 12.68 12.57
CA PRO A 76 -3.69 11.48 12.74
C PRO A 76 -3.52 10.46 11.61
N ALA A 77 -3.50 9.17 11.98
CA ALA A 77 -3.32 8.06 11.04
C ALA A 77 -4.36 6.96 11.25
N TYR A 78 -4.46 6.04 10.31
CA TYR A 78 -5.33 4.88 10.43
C TYR A 78 -4.89 3.99 11.60
N ALA A 79 -5.79 3.83 12.58
CA ALA A 79 -5.46 3.21 13.87
C ALA A 79 -4.87 1.79 13.78
N ASN A 80 -5.25 1.02 12.74
CA ASN A 80 -4.79 -0.36 12.60
C ASN A 80 -3.31 -0.48 12.22
N TYR A 81 -2.64 0.58 11.77
CA TYR A 81 -1.19 0.53 11.55
C TYR A 81 -0.44 0.13 12.82
N MET A 82 -0.90 0.62 13.99
CA MET A 82 -0.32 0.23 15.28
C MET A 82 -0.43 -1.27 15.54
N ALA A 83 -1.61 -1.86 15.27
CA ALA A 83 -1.82 -3.29 15.46
C ALA A 83 -0.95 -4.14 14.52
N PHE A 84 -0.80 -3.72 13.26
CA PHE A 84 0.08 -4.40 12.30
C PHE A 84 1.56 -4.29 12.70
N ALA A 85 2.00 -3.12 13.17
CA ALA A 85 3.37 -2.93 13.65
C ALA A 85 3.67 -3.85 14.84
N ILE A 86 2.78 -3.91 15.84
CA ILE A 86 2.90 -4.80 16.99
C ILE A 86 2.97 -6.27 16.53
N SER A 87 2.12 -6.67 15.58
CA SER A 87 2.10 -8.03 15.02
C SER A 87 3.40 -8.40 14.30
N ALA A 88 4.07 -7.43 13.69
CA ALA A 88 5.37 -7.60 13.05
C ALA A 88 6.56 -7.44 14.04
N GLY A 89 6.31 -7.16 15.31
CA GLY A 89 7.35 -6.88 16.30
C GLY A 89 8.01 -5.50 16.17
N ALA A 90 7.47 -4.63 15.32
CA ALA A 90 7.97 -3.29 15.08
C ALA A 90 7.27 -2.24 15.96
N LYS A 91 7.80 -1.03 16.00
CA LYS A 91 7.26 0.09 16.76
C LYS A 91 6.90 1.25 15.83
N ILE A 92 5.78 1.91 16.11
CA ILE A 92 5.44 3.18 15.46
C ILE A 92 5.97 4.34 16.29
N ARG A 93 6.66 5.26 15.61
CA ARG A 93 7.05 6.57 16.10
C ARG A 93 6.18 7.60 15.39
N THR A 94 5.31 8.26 16.12
CA THR A 94 4.38 9.21 15.54
C THR A 94 4.96 10.60 15.45
N ILE A 95 4.54 11.34 14.44
CA ILE A 95 4.85 12.75 14.26
C ILE A 95 3.53 13.50 14.04
N ALA A 96 3.19 14.38 15.00
CA ALA A 96 1.90 15.05 15.01
C ALA A 96 1.80 16.07 13.87
N THR A 97 0.65 16.05 13.19
CA THR A 97 0.16 17.14 12.35
C THR A 97 -1.03 17.81 13.03
N THR A 98 -1.33 19.05 12.69
CA THR A 98 -2.37 19.83 13.36
C THR A 98 -3.40 20.35 12.37
N ILE A 99 -4.62 20.58 12.86
CA ILE A 99 -5.69 21.17 12.06
C ILE A 99 -5.38 22.63 11.69
N GLU A 100 -4.66 23.35 12.53
CA GLU A 100 -4.22 24.73 12.30
C GLU A 100 -3.26 24.83 11.12
N GLU A 101 -2.47 23.78 10.86
CA GLU A 101 -1.58 23.64 9.71
C GLU A 101 -2.24 22.89 8.54
N GLY A 102 -3.56 22.62 8.63
CA GLY A 102 -4.33 21.88 7.63
C GLY A 102 -3.89 20.43 7.45
N PHE A 103 -3.26 19.84 8.46
CA PHE A 103 -2.68 18.48 8.42
C PHE A 103 -1.58 18.28 7.36
N SER A 104 -0.90 19.36 6.99
CA SER A 104 0.23 19.30 6.06
C SER A 104 1.38 18.44 6.60
N LEU A 105 2.26 18.00 5.71
CA LEU A 105 3.43 17.21 6.10
C LEU A 105 4.28 18.03 7.08
N PRO A 106 4.67 17.44 8.22
CA PRO A 106 5.62 18.09 9.13
C PRO A 106 6.94 18.44 8.45
N LYS A 107 7.61 19.45 8.95
CA LYS A 107 8.92 19.85 8.43
C LYS A 107 9.91 18.70 8.50
N VAL A 108 10.84 18.65 7.54
CA VAL A 108 11.87 17.60 7.42
C VAL A 108 12.65 17.42 8.72
N GLU A 109 12.97 18.52 9.40
CA GLU A 109 13.69 18.50 10.67
C GLU A 109 12.98 17.68 11.76
N LYS A 110 11.65 17.66 11.75
CA LYS A 110 10.86 16.86 12.69
C LYS A 110 11.00 15.36 12.43
N PHE A 111 11.12 14.95 11.18
CA PHE A 111 11.45 13.57 10.84
C PHE A 111 12.86 13.22 11.28
N GLU A 112 13.83 14.10 11.03
CA GLU A 112 15.22 13.88 11.38
C GLU A 112 15.44 13.78 12.90
N GLU A 113 14.68 14.53 13.72
CA GLU A 113 14.67 14.41 15.18
C GLU A 113 14.23 13.00 15.65
N LEU A 114 13.41 12.30 14.87
CA LEU A 114 12.90 10.96 15.21
C LEU A 114 13.75 9.82 14.61
N ILE A 115 14.49 10.10 13.53
CA ILE A 115 15.30 9.08 12.85
C ILE A 115 16.47 8.67 13.75
N ASN A 116 16.62 7.38 13.95
CA ASN A 116 17.70 6.75 14.70
C ASN A 116 18.14 5.44 14.04
N GLU A 117 19.07 4.73 14.63
CA GLU A 117 19.62 3.47 14.11
C GLU A 117 18.61 2.33 13.96
N ARG A 118 17.44 2.42 14.60
CA ARG A 118 16.33 1.46 14.49
C ARG A 118 15.27 1.87 13.47
N THR A 119 15.30 3.10 13.03
CA THR A 119 14.33 3.58 12.03
C THR A 119 14.59 2.90 10.70
N ARG A 120 13.58 2.26 10.14
CA ARG A 120 13.66 1.53 8.87
C ARG A 120 12.68 2.02 7.82
N ALA A 121 11.61 2.70 8.24
CA ALA A 121 10.58 3.09 7.29
C ALA A 121 9.89 4.39 7.68
N ILE A 122 9.33 5.04 6.67
CA ILE A 122 8.27 6.04 6.79
C ILE A 122 7.01 5.42 6.21
N LEU A 123 5.87 5.58 6.89
CA LEU A 123 4.57 5.19 6.35
C LEU A 123 3.71 6.42 6.18
N ILE A 124 3.12 6.57 5.01
CA ILE A 124 2.13 7.60 4.69
C ILE A 124 0.86 6.97 4.15
N CYS A 125 -0.27 7.67 4.32
CA CYS A 125 -1.52 7.39 3.63
C CYS A 125 -1.85 8.58 2.73
N ASN A 126 -1.99 8.35 1.42
CA ASN A 126 -2.15 9.44 0.45
C ASN A 126 -3.20 9.12 -0.63
N PRO A 127 -4.37 9.76 -0.60
CA PRO A 127 -4.90 10.71 0.39
C PRO A 127 -5.02 10.11 1.79
N ASN A 128 -4.87 10.93 2.83
CA ASN A 128 -4.80 10.46 4.20
C ASN A 128 -6.15 10.05 4.79
N ASN A 129 -6.15 9.01 5.58
CA ASN A 129 -7.21 8.64 6.50
C ASN A 129 -6.71 8.85 7.94
N PRO A 130 -7.33 9.74 8.77
CA PRO A 130 -8.70 10.26 8.63
C PRO A 130 -8.81 11.70 8.09
N THR A 131 -7.71 12.41 7.84
CA THR A 131 -7.73 13.86 7.61
C THR A 131 -8.21 14.26 6.21
N GLY A 132 -8.13 13.35 5.23
CA GLY A 132 -8.37 13.65 3.82
C GLY A 132 -7.25 14.46 3.15
N TYR A 133 -6.14 14.70 3.84
CA TYR A 133 -5.04 15.46 3.30
C TYR A 133 -4.41 14.76 2.10
N LEU A 134 -4.15 15.53 1.04
CA LEU A 134 -3.45 15.06 -0.16
C LEU A 134 -2.08 15.72 -0.21
N TYR A 135 -1.02 14.92 -0.14
CA TYR A 135 0.34 15.44 -0.17
C TYR A 135 0.67 16.08 -1.51
N THR A 136 1.27 17.25 -1.44
CA THR A 136 1.75 18.01 -2.60
C THR A 136 3.01 17.37 -3.20
N ARG A 137 3.33 17.69 -4.46
CA ARG A 137 4.60 17.27 -5.09
C ARG A 137 5.82 17.65 -4.25
N ARG A 138 5.81 18.83 -3.64
CA ARG A 138 6.90 19.29 -2.78
C ARG A 138 7.06 18.39 -1.56
N GLU A 139 5.97 18.06 -0.88
CA GLU A 139 5.99 17.20 0.30
C GLU A 139 6.41 15.77 -0.06
N MET A 140 5.91 15.22 -1.16
CA MET A 140 6.34 13.90 -1.63
C MET A 140 7.84 13.87 -1.97
N ASN A 141 8.37 14.95 -2.57
CA ASN A 141 9.81 15.07 -2.79
C ASN A 141 10.61 15.17 -1.49
N GLN A 142 10.10 15.84 -0.45
CA GLN A 142 10.72 15.87 0.86
C GLN A 142 10.79 14.47 1.50
N ILE A 143 9.72 13.68 1.38
CA ILE A 143 9.70 12.28 1.83
C ILE A 143 10.72 11.44 1.05
N ARG A 144 10.76 11.59 -0.30
CA ARG A 144 11.77 10.93 -1.14
C ARG A 144 13.20 11.23 -0.67
N ASP A 145 13.50 12.49 -0.40
CA ASP A 145 14.84 12.92 -0.03
C ASP A 145 15.24 12.35 1.35
N LEU A 146 14.30 12.26 2.30
CA LEU A 146 14.51 11.55 3.57
C LEU A 146 14.77 10.07 3.37
N VAL A 147 13.93 9.40 2.59
CA VAL A 147 14.05 7.98 2.26
C VAL A 147 15.41 7.68 1.65
N LYS A 148 15.84 8.50 0.69
CA LYS A 148 17.13 8.36 0.02
C LYS A 148 18.31 8.65 0.95
N LYS A 149 18.21 9.68 1.79
CA LYS A 149 19.27 10.10 2.69
C LYS A 149 19.57 9.06 3.77
N TYR A 150 18.53 8.41 4.29
CA TYR A 150 18.62 7.50 5.42
C TYR A 150 18.41 6.03 5.04
N ASP A 151 18.32 5.73 3.75
CA ASP A 151 18.07 4.39 3.20
C ASP A 151 16.90 3.69 3.88
N LEU A 152 15.74 4.37 3.91
CA LEU A 152 14.52 3.90 4.53
C LEU A 152 13.61 3.24 3.49
N PHE A 153 12.68 2.40 3.94
CA PHE A 153 11.53 2.02 3.15
C PHE A 153 10.44 3.10 3.20
N LEU A 154 9.69 3.24 2.11
CA LEU A 154 8.49 4.07 2.06
C LEU A 154 7.27 3.18 1.87
N PHE A 155 6.50 2.98 2.92
CA PHE A 155 5.18 2.36 2.83
C PHE A 155 4.16 3.44 2.49
N SER A 156 3.53 3.32 1.33
CA SER A 156 2.52 4.28 0.85
C SER A 156 1.17 3.59 0.71
N ASP A 157 0.26 3.89 1.63
CA ASP A 157 -1.12 3.43 1.56
C ASP A 157 -1.92 4.38 0.66
N GLU A 158 -2.30 3.90 -0.52
CA GLU A 158 -2.93 4.71 -1.56
C GLU A 158 -4.36 4.24 -1.88
N VAL A 159 -5.01 3.58 -0.93
CA VAL A 159 -6.37 3.04 -1.12
C VAL A 159 -7.43 4.10 -1.42
N TYR A 160 -7.15 5.36 -1.10
CA TYR A 160 -8.06 6.49 -1.33
C TYR A 160 -7.73 7.31 -2.58
N ARG A 161 -6.88 6.82 -3.48
CA ARG A 161 -6.44 7.49 -4.72
C ARG A 161 -7.59 8.10 -5.54
N GLU A 162 -8.75 7.44 -5.60
CA GLU A 162 -9.92 7.90 -6.35
C GLU A 162 -10.73 9.00 -5.64
N PHE A 163 -10.39 9.36 -4.39
CA PHE A 163 -11.18 10.27 -3.55
C PHE A 163 -10.50 11.64 -3.42
N ILE A 164 -10.24 12.27 -4.55
CA ILE A 164 -9.63 13.61 -4.62
C ILE A 164 -10.68 14.59 -5.11
N TYR A 165 -11.06 15.53 -4.24
CA TYR A 165 -12.13 16.50 -4.51
C TYR A 165 -11.62 17.92 -4.69
N THR A 166 -10.32 18.15 -4.52
CA THR A 166 -9.69 19.48 -4.55
C THR A 166 -9.28 19.93 -5.96
N GLY A 167 -9.28 19.02 -6.94
CA GLY A 167 -8.71 19.26 -8.27
C GLY A 167 -7.17 19.29 -8.28
N SER A 168 -6.52 19.04 -7.14
CA SER A 168 -5.06 18.96 -7.06
C SER A 168 -4.56 17.65 -7.69
N PRO A 169 -3.36 17.65 -8.31
CA PRO A 169 -2.81 16.46 -8.90
C PRO A 169 -2.46 15.41 -7.83
N TYR A 170 -2.84 14.17 -8.09
CA TYR A 170 -2.42 13.03 -7.29
C TYR A 170 -0.96 12.67 -7.59
N ILE A 171 -0.18 12.47 -6.53
CA ILE A 171 1.22 12.05 -6.60
C ILE A 171 1.38 10.74 -5.85
N SER A 172 1.62 9.67 -6.58
CA SER A 172 1.95 8.36 -5.99
C SER A 172 3.40 8.33 -5.50
N ALA A 173 3.69 7.47 -4.51
CA ALA A 173 5.05 7.13 -4.15
C ALA A 173 5.82 6.51 -5.33
N CYS A 174 5.14 5.86 -6.27
CA CYS A 174 5.74 5.31 -7.48
C CYS A 174 6.24 6.37 -8.48
N HIS A 175 5.85 7.65 -8.32
CA HIS A 175 6.38 8.76 -9.13
C HIS A 175 7.68 9.35 -8.57
N LEU A 176 8.23 8.80 -7.49
CA LEU A 176 9.40 9.34 -6.79
C LEU A 176 10.66 8.68 -7.33
N GLU A 177 11.36 9.39 -8.20
CA GLU A 177 12.58 8.90 -8.86
C GLU A 177 13.75 8.69 -7.88
N GLY A 178 14.48 7.59 -8.09
CA GLY A 178 15.70 7.26 -7.36
C GLY A 178 15.47 6.58 -6.00
N ILE A 179 14.22 6.17 -5.70
CA ILE A 179 13.85 5.35 -4.54
C ILE A 179 12.90 4.19 -4.92
N GLU A 180 12.86 3.80 -6.18
CA GLU A 180 11.92 2.81 -6.70
C GLU A 180 11.99 1.48 -5.93
N ASN A 181 13.19 1.09 -5.50
CA ASN A 181 13.42 -0.12 -4.71
C ASN A 181 13.08 0.04 -3.21
N ASN A 182 12.84 1.26 -2.76
CA ASN A 182 12.46 1.53 -1.37
C ASN A 182 10.94 1.60 -1.18
N VAL A 183 10.18 1.75 -2.29
CA VAL A 183 8.73 1.94 -2.25
C VAL A 183 8.00 0.61 -2.15
N VAL A 184 7.07 0.53 -1.20
CA VAL A 184 6.03 -0.50 -1.11
C VAL A 184 4.68 0.21 -1.10
N LEU A 185 3.96 0.12 -2.21
CA LEU A 185 2.63 0.69 -2.35
C LEU A 185 1.58 -0.31 -1.90
N ILE A 186 0.61 0.15 -1.12
CA ILE A 186 -0.52 -0.62 -0.62
C ILE A 186 -1.79 -0.13 -1.30
N ASP A 187 -2.56 -1.05 -1.86
CA ASP A 187 -3.82 -0.75 -2.54
C ASP A 187 -4.93 -1.73 -2.16
N SER A 188 -6.17 -1.36 -2.46
CA SER A 188 -7.33 -2.22 -2.23
C SER A 188 -8.54 -1.76 -3.05
N VAL A 189 -9.34 -2.70 -3.52
CA VAL A 189 -10.65 -2.43 -4.13
C VAL A 189 -11.71 -1.99 -3.11
N SER A 190 -11.42 -2.13 -1.82
CA SER A 190 -12.35 -1.88 -0.71
C SER A 190 -13.01 -0.52 -0.76
N LYS A 191 -12.25 0.51 -1.14
CA LYS A 191 -12.73 1.91 -1.17
C LYS A 191 -13.15 2.29 -2.58
N ARG A 192 -12.24 2.10 -3.55
CA ARG A 192 -12.44 2.45 -4.96
C ARG A 192 -13.76 1.96 -5.53
N TYR A 193 -14.11 0.71 -5.26
CA TYR A 193 -15.32 0.07 -5.81
C TYR A 193 -16.39 -0.26 -4.76
N SER A 194 -16.20 0.18 -3.49
CA SER A 194 -17.07 -0.19 -2.37
C SER A 194 -17.20 -1.72 -2.18
N GLU A 195 -16.11 -2.43 -2.40
CA GLU A 195 -16.02 -3.89 -2.37
C GLU A 195 -15.26 -4.43 -1.15
N CYS A 196 -15.40 -3.76 -0.01
CA CYS A 196 -14.65 -4.13 1.19
C CYS A 196 -14.91 -5.59 1.65
N GLY A 197 -16.08 -6.14 1.35
CA GLY A 197 -16.48 -7.50 1.72
C GLY A 197 -15.78 -8.62 0.94
N ILE A 198 -15.30 -8.38 -0.30
CA ILE A 198 -14.62 -9.41 -1.09
C ILE A 198 -13.17 -9.64 -0.66
N ARG A 199 -12.61 -8.76 0.18
CA ARG A 199 -11.27 -8.88 0.77
C ARG A 199 -10.16 -9.01 -0.28
N ILE A 200 -10.07 -8.07 -1.21
CA ILE A 200 -8.99 -8.01 -2.22
C ILE A 200 -8.23 -6.69 -2.10
N GLY A 201 -6.92 -6.80 -2.06
CA GLY A 201 -5.96 -5.71 -2.09
C GLY A 201 -4.71 -6.11 -2.86
N ALA A 202 -3.71 -5.26 -2.84
CA ALA A 202 -2.44 -5.51 -3.49
C ALA A 202 -1.28 -4.88 -2.71
N LEU A 203 -0.16 -5.58 -2.69
CA LEU A 203 1.16 -5.06 -2.34
C LEU A 203 1.95 -4.93 -3.65
N ILE A 204 2.52 -3.75 -3.87
CA ILE A 204 3.18 -3.43 -5.13
C ILE A 204 4.56 -2.85 -4.85
N THR A 205 5.58 -3.43 -5.46
CA THR A 205 6.97 -2.95 -5.32
C THR A 205 7.84 -3.42 -6.48
N LYS A 206 8.76 -2.58 -6.91
CA LYS A 206 9.79 -2.94 -7.90
C LYS A 206 10.97 -3.69 -7.26
N ASN A 207 11.06 -3.69 -5.93
CA ASN A 207 12.12 -4.39 -5.21
C ASN A 207 11.90 -5.90 -5.24
N LYS A 208 12.78 -6.60 -5.96
CA LYS A 208 12.70 -8.06 -6.10
C LYS A 208 12.88 -8.80 -4.77
N GLU A 209 13.77 -8.31 -3.90
CA GLU A 209 14.02 -8.96 -2.60
C GLU A 209 12.80 -8.90 -1.69
N ILE A 210 12.09 -7.75 -1.68
CA ILE A 210 10.83 -7.61 -0.96
C ILE A 210 9.78 -8.56 -1.55
N ARG A 211 9.63 -8.62 -2.89
CA ARG A 211 8.69 -9.55 -3.52
C ARG A 211 8.98 -11.00 -3.16
N ASP A 212 10.24 -11.41 -3.20
CA ASP A 212 10.66 -12.78 -2.85
C ASP A 212 10.36 -13.10 -1.37
N ALA A 213 10.54 -12.13 -0.47
CA ALA A 213 10.19 -12.28 0.94
C ALA A 213 8.65 -12.38 1.15
N VAL A 214 7.89 -11.48 0.53
CA VAL A 214 6.43 -11.47 0.57
C VAL A 214 5.84 -12.76 0.00
N MET A 215 6.45 -13.31 -1.06
CA MET A 215 6.00 -14.58 -1.65
C MET A 215 6.07 -15.75 -0.67
N LYS A 216 6.99 -15.78 0.28
CA LYS A 216 7.03 -16.82 1.32
C LYS A 216 5.80 -16.75 2.23
N PHE A 217 5.35 -15.54 2.59
CA PHE A 217 4.10 -15.35 3.33
C PHE A 217 2.88 -15.71 2.48
N CYS A 218 2.88 -15.35 1.20
CA CYS A 218 1.83 -15.74 0.26
C CYS A 218 1.70 -17.26 0.14
N GLN A 219 2.82 -17.98 0.06
CA GLN A 219 2.83 -19.44 0.02
C GLN A 219 2.35 -20.06 1.35
N ALA A 220 2.73 -19.49 2.49
CA ALA A 220 2.25 -19.93 3.79
C ALA A 220 0.73 -19.71 3.97
N ARG A 221 0.20 -18.60 3.45
CA ARG A 221 -1.23 -18.28 3.40
C ARG A 221 -2.00 -19.11 2.35
N LEU A 222 -1.29 -19.73 1.38
CA LEU A 222 -1.74 -20.48 0.21
C LEU A 222 -2.12 -19.58 -0.96
N SER A 223 -3.28 -18.93 -0.94
CA SER A 223 -3.75 -18.08 -2.03
C SER A 223 -4.67 -16.95 -1.54
N PRO A 224 -4.78 -15.85 -2.27
CA PRO A 224 -5.86 -14.88 -2.03
C PRO A 224 -7.22 -15.48 -2.39
N PRO A 225 -8.34 -14.93 -1.86
CA PRO A 225 -9.68 -15.45 -2.12
C PRO A 225 -10.02 -15.53 -3.62
N LEU A 226 -10.30 -16.72 -4.13
CA LEU A 226 -10.60 -16.96 -5.54
C LEU A 226 -11.78 -16.12 -6.03
N ILE A 227 -12.92 -16.22 -5.33
CA ILE A 227 -14.15 -15.50 -5.69
C ILE A 227 -13.93 -13.99 -5.63
N GLY A 228 -13.17 -13.53 -4.63
CA GLY A 228 -12.81 -12.12 -4.49
C GLY A 228 -12.00 -11.61 -5.68
N GLN A 229 -11.04 -12.40 -6.18
CA GLN A 229 -10.24 -12.01 -7.36
C GLN A 229 -11.11 -11.94 -8.63
N ILE A 230 -12.02 -12.90 -8.84
CA ILE A 230 -12.95 -12.88 -9.97
C ILE A 230 -13.81 -11.60 -9.94
N ALA A 231 -14.33 -11.25 -8.80
CA ALA A 231 -15.11 -10.04 -8.62
C ALA A 231 -14.29 -8.76 -8.88
N ALA A 232 -13.10 -8.67 -8.28
CA ALA A 232 -12.22 -7.51 -8.40
C ALA A 232 -11.69 -7.33 -9.83
N GLU A 233 -11.43 -8.42 -10.56
CA GLU A 233 -11.00 -8.38 -11.96
C GLU A 233 -12.11 -7.86 -12.90
N ALA A 234 -13.36 -8.10 -12.56
CA ALA A 234 -14.51 -7.63 -13.32
C ALA A 234 -14.85 -6.14 -13.08
N SER A 235 -14.31 -5.55 -12.00
CA SER A 235 -14.57 -4.16 -11.61
C SER A 235 -13.67 -3.18 -12.30
#